data_e8c000572c3a9d00e2fa2b84d799d60b
#
_entry.id   e8c000572c3a9d00e2fa2b84d799d60b
#
_cell.length_a   1.000
_cell.length_b   1.000
_cell.length_c   1.000
_cell.angle_alpha   90.00
_cell.angle_beta   90.00
_cell.angle_gamma   90.00
#
_symmetry.space_group_name_H-M   'P 1'
#
loop_
_entity.id
_entity.type
_entity.pdbx_description
1 polymer ?
#
loop_
_entity_poly.entity_id
_entity_poly.type
_entity_poly.pdbx_seq_one_letter_code
_entity_poly.pdbx_strand_id
1 'polypeptide(L)'
;MNYNSHPKMKYLYIGIDCHKYKHVATLINCFNEDLTTITFNNDKGGYDYLLKTVDKYKDNLIPIYGLEDTKHLGYGLASYLLSKDKIVKCVSSTLTYIERKRQPTIFKNDEYDSKCIAKVLLDYLDTLPYAKSDEIYWTLKQLVKMRTSIISNNVEIKNKLHAQLMHHYPNYNQIFNSIDCKTALNLWEIYPSPNMILEEDFETLVSNLKFWSNGVIGETKANKILEIINTYPNNEMIYQTERNNIIRLLVKQIKDNNKRQEEMEKEITEIYDMIGCKLHTYPCLSKISGACLLAEIGNINRFSNSGKLARYAGIAPIEKSSGNTEKHLKNEFGNRELNSMFYNLACRSICTGRNGNTPSNPIFKEYYYKKIKEGKTKHQAIVCIMRRTCNIVYGILKNDTEYIPPKQLVEQCQNSFRGRKKIEEEKRKKKEERKKRDIANINSNS
;
A
#
# COMPACT_ATOMS: atom_id res chain seq x y z
N MET A 1 -42.59 1.87 29.09
CA MET A 1 -41.78 2.24 27.89
C MET A 1 -42.72 2.25 26.69
N ASN A 2 -42.86 3.38 26.01
CA ASN A 2 -43.71 3.46 24.82
C ASN A 2 -42.98 2.72 23.68
N TYR A 3 -43.40 1.50 23.35
CA TYR A 3 -42.82 0.66 22.31
C TYR A 3 -42.86 1.31 20.91
N ASN A 4 -43.68 2.33 20.70
CA ASN A 4 -43.83 3.04 19.42
C ASN A 4 -42.71 4.07 19.11
N SER A 5 -41.63 4.14 19.90
CA SER A 5 -40.58 5.15 19.74
C SER A 5 -39.17 4.61 19.49
N HIS A 6 -38.99 3.30 19.24
CA HIS A 6 -37.67 2.77 18.98
C HIS A 6 -37.11 3.35 17.66
N PRO A 7 -35.90 3.96 17.65
CA PRO A 7 -35.37 4.65 16.48
C PRO A 7 -35.34 3.82 15.19
N LYS A 8 -35.17 2.50 15.29
CA LYS A 8 -35.12 1.59 14.14
C LYS A 8 -36.47 1.45 13.45
N MET A 9 -37.61 1.71 14.12
CA MET A 9 -38.96 1.63 13.53
C MET A 9 -39.24 2.75 12.53
N LYS A 10 -38.40 3.78 12.45
CA LYS A 10 -38.55 4.90 11.53
C LYS A 10 -38.05 4.59 10.11
N TYR A 11 -37.36 3.48 9.91
CA TYR A 11 -36.65 3.19 8.66
C TYR A 11 -37.20 1.96 7.94
N LEU A 12 -37.15 2.05 6.61
CA LEU A 12 -37.23 0.92 5.70
C LEU A 12 -35.81 0.55 5.28
N TYR A 13 -35.41 -0.70 5.45
CA TYR A 13 -34.03 -1.15 5.22
C TYR A 13 -33.89 -1.83 3.87
N ILE A 14 -33.03 -1.32 3.02
CA ILE A 14 -32.79 -1.83 1.67
C ILE A 14 -31.33 -2.33 1.59
N GLY A 15 -31.13 -3.64 1.54
CA GLY A 15 -29.83 -4.24 1.33
C GLY A 15 -29.60 -4.52 -0.14
N ILE A 16 -28.46 -4.07 -0.67
CA ILE A 16 -28.17 -4.15 -2.11
C ILE A 16 -26.85 -4.90 -2.31
N ASP A 17 -26.95 -6.02 -3.03
CA ASP A 17 -25.79 -6.74 -3.55
C ASP A 17 -25.45 -6.21 -4.95
N CYS A 18 -24.19 -5.71 -5.09
CA CYS A 18 -23.77 -4.94 -6.25
C CYS A 18 -23.01 -5.79 -7.26
N HIS A 19 -23.53 -5.92 -8.46
CA HIS A 19 -22.94 -6.64 -9.59
C HIS A 19 -22.68 -5.74 -10.79
N LYS A 20 -21.89 -6.24 -11.76
CA LYS A 20 -21.47 -5.46 -12.92
C LYS A 20 -22.64 -5.00 -13.81
N TYR A 21 -23.61 -5.86 -14.05
CA TYR A 21 -24.70 -5.61 -15.00
C TYR A 21 -26.05 -5.45 -14.32
N LYS A 22 -26.29 -6.13 -13.22
CA LYS A 22 -27.54 -6.13 -12.48
C LYS A 22 -27.24 -6.09 -11.00
N HIS A 23 -28.09 -5.45 -10.24
CA HIS A 23 -28.07 -5.45 -8.78
C HIS A 23 -29.26 -6.21 -8.24
N VAL A 24 -29.13 -6.76 -7.03
CA VAL A 24 -30.24 -7.37 -6.31
C VAL A 24 -30.46 -6.60 -5.02
N ALA A 25 -31.71 -6.19 -4.77
CA ALA A 25 -32.08 -5.48 -3.56
C ALA A 25 -33.21 -6.20 -2.82
N THR A 26 -33.02 -6.41 -1.51
CA THR A 26 -34.04 -6.91 -0.60
C THR A 26 -34.45 -5.81 0.36
N LEU A 27 -35.77 -5.58 0.48
CA LEU A 27 -36.41 -4.63 1.38
C LEU A 27 -36.89 -5.40 2.62
N ILE A 28 -36.53 -4.95 3.81
CA ILE A 28 -37.00 -5.52 5.08
C ILE A 28 -37.54 -4.41 5.99
N ASN A 29 -38.43 -4.77 6.90
CA ASN A 29 -38.88 -3.90 7.97
C ASN A 29 -38.02 -4.02 9.22
N CYS A 30 -38.30 -3.26 10.27
CA CYS A 30 -37.56 -3.27 11.54
C CYS A 30 -37.72 -4.59 12.30
N PHE A 31 -38.63 -5.47 11.96
CA PHE A 31 -38.79 -6.81 12.53
C PHE A 31 -38.07 -7.89 11.74
N ASN A 32 -37.27 -7.50 10.74
CA ASN A 32 -36.54 -8.39 9.83
C ASN A 32 -37.45 -9.27 8.95
N GLU A 33 -38.64 -8.78 8.64
CA GLU A 33 -39.55 -9.43 7.71
C GLU A 33 -39.27 -8.95 6.29
N ASP A 34 -39.24 -9.89 5.33
CA ASP A 34 -39.00 -9.62 3.93
C ASP A 34 -40.27 -9.01 3.31
N LEU A 35 -40.15 -7.81 2.78
CA LEU A 35 -41.26 -7.15 2.07
C LEU A 35 -41.23 -7.48 0.58
N THR A 36 -40.06 -7.39 -0.04
CA THR A 36 -39.87 -7.76 -1.45
C THR A 36 -38.38 -7.86 -1.77
N THR A 37 -38.07 -8.64 -2.80
CA THR A 37 -36.72 -8.71 -3.41
C THR A 37 -36.85 -8.39 -4.89
N ILE A 38 -35.97 -7.54 -5.42
CA ILE A 38 -35.98 -7.13 -6.83
C ILE A 38 -34.60 -7.24 -7.43
N THR A 39 -34.56 -7.59 -8.71
CA THR A 39 -33.37 -7.49 -9.55
C THR A 39 -33.53 -6.34 -10.52
N PHE A 40 -32.56 -5.49 -10.68
CA PHE A 40 -32.58 -4.34 -11.56
C PHE A 40 -31.22 -4.11 -12.25
N ASN A 41 -31.28 -3.47 -13.43
CA ASN A 41 -30.07 -3.21 -14.20
C ASN A 41 -29.18 -2.15 -13.55
N ASN A 42 -27.85 -2.26 -13.78
CA ASN A 42 -26.88 -1.25 -13.35
C ASN A 42 -26.84 -0.08 -14.34
N ASP A 43 -27.99 0.61 -14.48
CA ASP A 43 -28.19 1.79 -15.31
C ASP A 43 -29.25 2.72 -14.68
N LYS A 44 -29.42 3.90 -15.27
CA LYS A 44 -30.37 4.89 -14.77
C LYS A 44 -31.79 4.34 -14.69
N GLY A 45 -32.23 3.54 -15.69
CA GLY A 45 -33.57 2.95 -15.72
C GLY A 45 -33.79 1.98 -14.57
N GLY A 46 -32.78 1.14 -14.26
CA GLY A 46 -32.80 0.24 -13.12
C GLY A 46 -32.80 0.97 -11.78
N TYR A 47 -32.06 2.06 -11.67
CA TYR A 47 -32.07 2.89 -10.45
C TYR A 47 -33.40 3.57 -10.21
N ASP A 48 -34.03 4.07 -11.26
CA ASP A 48 -35.40 4.63 -11.20
C ASP A 48 -36.43 3.57 -10.82
N TYR A 49 -36.26 2.34 -11.31
CA TYR A 49 -37.11 1.20 -10.96
C TYR A 49 -36.99 0.84 -9.47
N LEU A 50 -35.73 0.82 -8.93
CA LEU A 50 -35.49 0.63 -7.49
C LEU A 50 -36.22 1.69 -6.67
N LEU A 51 -36.07 2.98 -7.01
CA LEU A 51 -36.72 4.08 -6.27
C LEU A 51 -38.26 3.96 -6.31
N LYS A 52 -38.85 3.69 -7.50
CA LYS A 52 -40.30 3.47 -7.64
C LYS A 52 -40.81 2.29 -6.82
N THR A 53 -40.00 1.22 -6.73
CA THR A 53 -40.34 0.06 -5.90
C THR A 53 -40.30 0.40 -4.43
N VAL A 54 -39.21 1.05 -3.97
CA VAL A 54 -39.09 1.48 -2.57
C VAL A 54 -40.25 2.42 -2.18
N ASP A 55 -40.63 3.31 -3.07
CA ASP A 55 -41.76 4.24 -2.82
C ASP A 55 -43.11 3.53 -2.58
N LYS A 56 -43.32 2.31 -3.10
CA LYS A 56 -44.51 1.50 -2.84
C LYS A 56 -44.58 0.89 -1.44
N TYR A 57 -43.41 0.67 -0.83
CA TYR A 57 -43.26 -0.02 0.48
C TYR A 57 -42.85 0.90 1.61
N LYS A 58 -42.50 2.16 1.32
CA LYS A 58 -41.97 3.05 2.36
C LYS A 58 -43.02 3.61 3.32
N ASP A 59 -44.30 3.71 2.89
CA ASP A 59 -45.33 4.40 3.64
C ASP A 59 -44.82 5.70 4.28
N ASN A 60 -44.83 5.80 5.61
CA ASN A 60 -44.26 6.90 6.38
C ASN A 60 -42.84 6.64 6.84
N LEU A 61 -42.16 5.55 6.37
CA LEU A 61 -40.82 5.19 6.75
C LEU A 61 -39.76 5.94 5.92
N ILE A 62 -38.63 6.14 6.50
CA ILE A 62 -37.45 6.72 5.84
C ILE A 62 -36.63 5.59 5.20
N PRO A 63 -36.53 5.52 3.87
CA PRO A 63 -35.73 4.51 3.21
C PRO A 63 -34.21 4.71 3.49
N ILE A 64 -33.53 3.64 3.87
CA ILE A 64 -32.11 3.62 4.08
C ILE A 64 -31.48 2.49 3.27
N TYR A 65 -30.46 2.80 2.47
CA TYR A 65 -29.85 1.89 1.52
C TYR A 65 -28.48 1.43 2.04
N GLY A 66 -28.27 0.11 2.10
CA GLY A 66 -26.99 -0.50 2.44
C GLY A 66 -26.39 -1.17 1.20
N LEU A 67 -25.21 -0.76 0.81
CA LEU A 67 -24.48 -1.35 -0.33
C LEU A 67 -23.27 -2.10 0.15
N GLU A 68 -23.12 -3.37 -0.25
CA GLU A 68 -21.87 -4.09 -0.17
C GLU A 68 -21.11 -3.89 -1.48
N ASP A 69 -20.17 -2.93 -1.49
CA ASP A 69 -19.39 -2.60 -2.69
C ASP A 69 -17.92 -2.98 -2.52
N THR A 70 -17.59 -4.24 -2.79
CA THR A 70 -16.22 -4.77 -2.70
C THR A 70 -15.33 -4.38 -3.88
N LYS A 71 -15.91 -4.07 -5.04
CA LYS A 71 -15.20 -3.81 -6.30
C LYS A 71 -15.56 -2.49 -6.95
N HIS A 72 -16.23 -1.60 -6.22
CA HIS A 72 -16.79 -0.33 -6.72
C HIS A 72 -17.85 -0.49 -7.85
N LEU A 73 -18.51 -1.66 -7.90
CA LEU A 73 -19.57 -1.92 -8.87
C LEU A 73 -20.86 -1.18 -8.53
N GLY A 74 -21.06 -0.84 -7.26
CA GLY A 74 -22.19 -0.07 -6.75
C GLY A 74 -21.98 1.45 -6.78
N TYR A 75 -20.84 1.94 -7.26
CA TYR A 75 -20.51 3.37 -7.22
C TYR A 75 -21.55 4.23 -7.98
N GLY A 76 -21.93 3.82 -9.20
CA GLY A 76 -22.91 4.55 -9.99
C GLY A 76 -24.27 4.65 -9.27
N LEU A 77 -24.72 3.55 -8.66
CA LEU A 77 -25.95 3.52 -7.87
C LEU A 77 -25.82 4.39 -6.61
N ALA A 78 -24.71 4.30 -5.88
CA ALA A 78 -24.48 5.11 -4.67
C ALA A 78 -24.50 6.61 -5.01
N SER A 79 -23.77 7.03 -6.05
CA SER A 79 -23.76 8.43 -6.52
C SER A 79 -25.17 8.89 -6.95
N TYR A 80 -25.91 8.04 -7.66
CA TYR A 80 -27.27 8.34 -8.07
C TYR A 80 -28.21 8.52 -6.86
N LEU A 81 -28.17 7.61 -5.89
CA LEU A 81 -28.99 7.70 -4.68
C LEU A 81 -28.63 8.94 -3.86
N LEU A 82 -27.35 9.27 -3.73
CA LEU A 82 -26.89 10.49 -3.03
C LEU A 82 -27.33 11.76 -3.74
N SER A 83 -27.32 11.79 -5.08
CA SER A 83 -27.83 12.93 -5.87
C SER A 83 -29.32 13.16 -5.71
N LYS A 84 -30.05 12.17 -5.18
CA LYS A 84 -31.48 12.23 -4.83
C LYS A 84 -31.72 12.36 -3.33
N ASP A 85 -30.73 12.83 -2.56
CA ASP A 85 -30.79 13.03 -1.11
C ASP A 85 -31.21 11.78 -0.33
N LYS A 86 -30.87 10.58 -0.83
CA LYS A 86 -31.14 9.32 -0.14
C LYS A 86 -30.06 9.00 0.87
N ILE A 87 -30.41 8.34 1.97
CA ILE A 87 -29.49 7.89 3.00
C ILE A 87 -28.85 6.57 2.53
N VAL A 88 -27.55 6.61 2.27
CA VAL A 88 -26.80 5.44 1.79
C VAL A 88 -25.70 5.09 2.79
N LYS A 89 -25.62 3.81 3.17
CA LYS A 89 -24.61 3.26 4.07
C LYS A 89 -23.71 2.26 3.34
N CYS A 90 -22.42 2.24 3.67
CA CYS A 90 -21.53 1.19 3.20
C CYS A 90 -21.56 0.01 4.16
N VAL A 91 -21.86 -1.18 3.65
CA VAL A 91 -21.87 -2.42 4.41
C VAL A 91 -20.56 -3.18 4.16
N SER A 92 -19.93 -3.64 5.23
CA SER A 92 -18.69 -4.40 5.14
C SER A 92 -18.97 -5.85 4.74
N SER A 93 -18.23 -6.36 3.73
CA SER A 93 -18.27 -7.77 3.32
C SER A 93 -17.94 -8.75 4.45
N THR A 94 -17.15 -8.32 5.44
CA THR A 94 -16.88 -9.12 6.63
C THR A 94 -18.14 -9.31 7.48
N LEU A 95 -18.95 -8.27 7.67
CA LEU A 95 -20.20 -8.36 8.44
C LEU A 95 -21.23 -9.20 7.69
N THR A 96 -21.36 -9.02 6.39
CA THR A 96 -22.24 -9.83 5.54
C THR A 96 -21.84 -11.30 5.55
N TYR A 97 -20.52 -11.58 5.49
CA TYR A 97 -20.01 -12.95 5.61
C TYR A 97 -20.34 -13.61 6.96
N ILE A 98 -20.21 -12.86 8.06
CA ILE A 98 -20.59 -13.36 9.41
C ILE A 98 -22.10 -13.64 9.46
N GLU A 99 -22.93 -12.75 8.90
CA GLU A 99 -24.37 -12.92 8.86
C GLU A 99 -24.78 -14.14 8.04
N ARG A 100 -24.15 -14.37 6.88
CA ARG A 100 -24.36 -15.58 6.07
C ARG A 100 -24.10 -16.88 6.86
N LYS A 101 -23.06 -16.89 7.71
CA LYS A 101 -22.68 -18.07 8.51
C LYS A 101 -23.59 -18.33 9.71
N ARG A 102 -24.50 -17.44 10.06
CA ARG A 102 -25.45 -17.67 11.17
C ARG A 102 -26.52 -18.71 10.83
N GLN A 103 -26.74 -18.99 9.55
CA GLN A 103 -27.68 -20.03 9.15
C GLN A 103 -26.94 -21.34 8.83
N PRO A 104 -27.49 -22.50 9.26
CA PRO A 104 -26.84 -23.80 9.05
C PRO A 104 -26.86 -24.28 7.60
N THR A 105 -27.71 -23.71 6.75
CA THR A 105 -27.83 -24.02 5.31
C THR A 105 -27.10 -22.96 4.49
N ILE A 106 -26.05 -23.37 3.80
CA ILE A 106 -25.26 -22.47 2.94
C ILE A 106 -25.95 -22.37 1.56
N PHE A 107 -27.01 -21.58 1.47
CA PHE A 107 -27.50 -21.12 0.17
C PHE A 107 -26.72 -19.85 -0.19
N LYS A 108 -25.92 -19.92 -1.24
CA LYS A 108 -25.26 -18.75 -1.82
C LYS A 108 -26.01 -18.38 -3.09
N ASN A 109 -26.87 -17.38 -2.98
CA ASN A 109 -27.50 -16.71 -4.10
C ASN A 109 -27.56 -15.19 -3.80
N ASP A 110 -27.67 -14.39 -4.85
CA ASP A 110 -27.62 -12.94 -4.76
C ASP A 110 -28.82 -12.38 -3.94
N GLU A 111 -29.97 -13.06 -3.93
CA GLU A 111 -31.14 -12.70 -3.11
C GLU A 111 -30.83 -12.86 -1.62
N TYR A 112 -30.21 -13.98 -1.25
CA TYR A 112 -29.82 -14.22 0.15
C TYR A 112 -28.72 -13.26 0.59
N ASP A 113 -27.77 -12.94 -0.31
CA ASP A 113 -26.71 -11.99 -0.03
C ASP A 113 -27.28 -10.57 0.18
N SER A 114 -28.21 -10.11 -0.65
CA SER A 114 -28.90 -8.81 -0.46
C SER A 114 -29.72 -8.76 0.84
N LYS A 115 -30.36 -9.87 1.24
CA LYS A 115 -31.04 -10.00 2.54
C LYS A 115 -30.06 -9.92 3.71
N CYS A 116 -28.92 -10.57 3.65
CA CYS A 116 -27.87 -10.46 4.67
C CYS A 116 -27.38 -9.02 4.80
N ILE A 117 -27.23 -8.30 3.68
CA ILE A 117 -26.86 -6.88 3.70
C ILE A 117 -27.93 -6.05 4.41
N ALA A 118 -29.21 -6.28 4.13
CA ALA A 118 -30.32 -5.59 4.78
C ALA A 118 -30.34 -5.84 6.30
N LYS A 119 -30.09 -7.08 6.75
CA LYS A 119 -29.99 -7.44 8.17
C LYS A 119 -28.82 -6.76 8.86
N VAL A 120 -27.63 -6.75 8.23
CA VAL A 120 -26.46 -6.03 8.75
C VAL A 120 -26.76 -4.53 8.85
N LEU A 121 -27.47 -3.96 7.87
CA LEU A 121 -27.90 -2.57 7.91
C LEU A 121 -28.85 -2.30 9.09
N LEU A 122 -29.80 -3.17 9.35
CA LEU A 122 -30.71 -3.09 10.50
C LEU A 122 -29.96 -3.22 11.85
N ASP A 123 -29.07 -4.21 11.98
CA ASP A 123 -28.41 -4.49 13.24
C ASP A 123 -27.38 -3.43 13.62
N TYR A 124 -26.63 -2.93 12.63
CA TYR A 124 -25.49 -2.04 12.81
C TYR A 124 -25.72 -0.60 12.31
N LEU A 125 -26.98 -0.17 12.19
CA LEU A 125 -27.39 1.12 11.61
C LEU A 125 -26.52 2.29 12.06
N ASP A 126 -26.30 2.44 13.37
CA ASP A 126 -25.58 3.58 13.96
C ASP A 126 -24.06 3.50 13.73
N THR A 127 -23.53 2.32 13.48
CA THR A 127 -22.09 2.08 13.37
C THR A 127 -21.58 1.99 11.93
N LEU A 128 -22.48 1.76 10.97
CA LEU A 128 -22.11 1.71 9.55
C LEU A 128 -21.80 3.10 9.02
N PRO A 129 -20.71 3.26 8.24
CA PRO A 129 -20.36 4.53 7.63
C PRO A 129 -21.37 4.92 6.54
N TYR A 130 -21.63 6.23 6.40
CA TYR A 130 -22.37 6.75 5.26
C TYR A 130 -21.54 6.60 3.97
N ALA A 131 -22.20 6.23 2.89
CA ALA A 131 -21.60 6.37 1.57
C ALA A 131 -21.48 7.87 1.24
N LYS A 132 -20.39 8.23 0.57
CA LYS A 132 -20.14 9.59 0.10
C LYS A 132 -19.73 9.52 -1.35
N SER A 133 -20.17 10.49 -2.13
CA SER A 133 -19.70 10.70 -3.50
C SER A 133 -18.33 11.39 -3.51
N ASP A 134 -17.37 10.83 -2.77
CA ASP A 134 -16.02 11.35 -2.74
C ASP A 134 -15.27 10.92 -4.02
N GLU A 135 -15.72 11.40 -5.19
CA GLU A 135 -15.15 11.07 -6.50
C GLU A 135 -13.63 11.27 -6.55
N ILE A 136 -13.15 12.30 -5.87
CA ILE A 136 -11.72 12.61 -5.83
C ILE A 136 -10.90 11.50 -5.16
N TYR A 137 -11.40 10.91 -4.05
CA TYR A 137 -10.72 9.79 -3.39
C TYR A 137 -10.80 8.50 -4.18
N TRP A 138 -11.92 8.29 -4.88
CA TRP A 138 -12.07 7.14 -5.77
C TRP A 138 -11.10 7.25 -6.95
N THR A 139 -11.04 8.41 -7.61
CA THR A 139 -10.12 8.68 -8.71
C THR A 139 -8.67 8.50 -8.27
N LEU A 140 -8.30 9.08 -7.12
CA LEU A 140 -6.98 8.90 -6.53
C LEU A 140 -6.67 7.41 -6.32
N LYS A 141 -7.64 6.63 -5.83
CA LYS A 141 -7.46 5.18 -5.61
C LYS A 141 -7.26 4.43 -6.92
N GLN A 142 -7.94 4.79 -8.02
CA GLN A 142 -7.71 4.17 -9.33
C GLN A 142 -6.31 4.47 -9.87
N LEU A 143 -5.87 5.71 -9.80
CA LEU A 143 -4.52 6.11 -10.23
C LEU A 143 -3.42 5.39 -9.42
N VAL A 144 -3.57 5.32 -8.10
CA VAL A 144 -2.64 4.58 -7.23
C VAL A 144 -2.60 3.10 -7.58
N LYS A 145 -3.75 2.46 -7.84
CA LYS A 145 -3.80 1.06 -8.28
C LYS A 145 -3.12 0.86 -9.63
N MET A 146 -3.36 1.76 -10.58
CA MET A 146 -2.73 1.69 -11.90
C MET A 146 -1.20 1.83 -11.80
N ARG A 147 -0.72 2.80 -11.00
CA ARG A 147 0.71 2.94 -10.68
C ARG A 147 1.28 1.66 -10.07
N THR A 148 0.59 1.06 -9.11
CA THR A 148 1.04 -0.19 -8.45
C THR A 148 1.15 -1.34 -9.45
N SER A 149 0.20 -1.44 -10.39
CA SER A 149 0.24 -2.43 -11.48
C SER A 149 1.45 -2.24 -12.40
N ILE A 150 1.76 -0.99 -12.77
CA ILE A 150 2.96 -0.68 -13.58
C ILE A 150 4.24 -1.10 -12.85
N ILE A 151 4.35 -0.81 -11.55
CA ILE A 151 5.51 -1.20 -10.74
C ILE A 151 5.65 -2.72 -10.66
N SER A 152 4.55 -3.45 -10.43
CA SER A 152 4.57 -4.91 -10.39
C SER A 152 4.98 -5.52 -11.74
N ASN A 153 4.45 -4.99 -12.83
CA ASN A 153 4.83 -5.41 -14.19
C ASN A 153 6.33 -5.15 -14.44
N ASN A 154 6.84 -3.99 -14.01
CA ASN A 154 8.27 -3.71 -14.11
C ASN A 154 9.14 -4.72 -13.35
N VAL A 155 8.73 -5.18 -12.19
CA VAL A 155 9.46 -6.23 -11.44
C VAL A 155 9.51 -7.52 -12.25
N GLU A 156 8.41 -7.93 -12.87
CA GLU A 156 8.36 -9.13 -13.71
C GLU A 156 9.26 -9.00 -14.93
N ILE A 157 9.24 -7.86 -15.63
CA ILE A 157 10.08 -7.61 -16.80
C ILE A 157 11.55 -7.58 -16.39
N LYS A 158 11.91 -6.95 -15.28
CA LYS A 158 13.28 -6.96 -14.76
C LYS A 158 13.78 -8.36 -14.45
N ASN A 159 12.95 -9.23 -13.88
CA ASN A 159 13.30 -10.63 -13.64
C ASN A 159 13.55 -11.38 -14.97
N LYS A 160 12.75 -11.13 -16.00
CA LYS A 160 12.98 -11.68 -17.35
C LYS A 160 14.30 -11.15 -17.94
N LEU A 161 14.59 -9.85 -17.78
CA LEU A 161 15.85 -9.26 -18.23
C LEU A 161 17.05 -9.87 -17.48
N HIS A 162 16.95 -10.06 -16.16
CA HIS A 162 17.97 -10.77 -15.38
C HIS A 162 18.24 -12.19 -15.95
N ALA A 163 17.19 -12.95 -16.26
CA ALA A 163 17.33 -14.28 -16.82
C ALA A 163 18.03 -14.25 -18.19
N GLN A 164 17.68 -13.30 -19.06
CA GLN A 164 18.34 -13.16 -20.36
C GLN A 164 19.82 -12.76 -20.20
N LEU A 165 20.10 -11.73 -19.39
CA LEU A 165 21.47 -11.27 -19.15
C LEU A 165 22.36 -12.34 -18.53
N MET A 166 21.82 -13.22 -17.69
CA MET A 166 22.56 -14.34 -17.12
C MET A 166 23.14 -15.27 -18.21
N HIS A 167 22.42 -15.43 -19.33
CA HIS A 167 22.86 -16.25 -20.45
C HIS A 167 23.80 -15.52 -21.43
N HIS A 168 23.67 -14.18 -21.55
CA HIS A 168 24.40 -13.38 -22.54
C HIS A 168 25.64 -12.73 -21.97
N TYR A 169 25.56 -12.26 -20.72
CA TYR A 169 26.60 -11.50 -20.05
C TYR A 169 27.00 -12.17 -18.75
N PRO A 170 27.87 -13.16 -18.76
CA PRO A 170 28.40 -13.72 -17.51
C PRO A 170 28.92 -12.58 -16.60
N ASN A 171 28.57 -12.64 -15.32
CA ASN A 171 28.92 -11.59 -14.32
C ASN A 171 28.35 -10.17 -14.61
N TYR A 172 27.29 -10.02 -15.41
CA TYR A 172 26.64 -8.72 -15.67
C TYR A 172 26.30 -7.93 -14.40
N ASN A 173 26.06 -8.61 -13.28
CA ASN A 173 25.78 -8.03 -11.98
C ASN A 173 26.97 -7.27 -11.37
N GLN A 174 28.18 -7.46 -11.88
CA GLN A 174 29.38 -6.71 -11.50
C GLN A 174 29.54 -5.42 -12.34
N ILE A 175 28.83 -5.34 -13.49
CA ILE A 175 28.86 -4.17 -14.34
C ILE A 175 28.15 -3.01 -13.69
N PHE A 176 26.90 -3.20 -13.23
CA PHE A 176 26.12 -2.16 -12.55
C PHE A 176 25.51 -2.68 -11.24
N ASN A 177 25.31 -1.78 -10.28
CA ASN A 177 24.61 -2.10 -9.02
C ASN A 177 23.13 -2.43 -9.22
N SER A 178 22.52 -1.92 -10.31
CA SER A 178 21.16 -2.20 -10.72
C SER A 178 21.10 -2.31 -12.23
N ILE A 179 20.39 -3.31 -12.77
CA ILE A 179 20.25 -3.53 -14.22
C ILE A 179 19.32 -2.53 -14.88
N ASP A 180 18.53 -1.82 -14.10
CA ASP A 180 17.49 -0.90 -14.55
C ASP A 180 17.83 0.57 -14.35
N CYS A 181 19.07 0.89 -13.95
CA CYS A 181 19.50 2.28 -13.98
C CYS A 181 19.63 2.78 -15.43
N LYS A 182 19.47 4.08 -15.65
CA LYS A 182 19.45 4.71 -16.99
C LYS A 182 20.61 4.26 -17.86
N THR A 183 21.82 4.27 -17.31
CA THR A 183 23.04 3.88 -18.04
C THR A 183 23.04 2.40 -18.39
N ALA A 184 22.59 1.53 -17.46
CA ALA A 184 22.50 0.09 -17.73
C ALA A 184 21.49 -0.23 -18.81
N LEU A 185 20.30 0.36 -18.76
CA LEU A 185 19.26 0.16 -19.78
C LEU A 185 19.74 0.60 -21.16
N ASN A 186 20.47 1.71 -21.26
CA ASN A 186 21.05 2.14 -22.53
C ASN A 186 22.15 1.20 -23.01
N LEU A 187 22.99 0.67 -22.11
CA LEU A 187 24.01 -0.32 -22.45
C LEU A 187 23.36 -1.59 -23.04
N TRP A 188 22.36 -2.15 -22.34
CA TRP A 188 21.69 -3.37 -22.81
C TRP A 188 20.90 -3.18 -24.10
N GLU A 189 20.42 -1.97 -24.38
CA GLU A 189 19.70 -1.66 -25.62
C GLU A 189 20.64 -1.60 -26.83
N ILE A 190 21.78 -0.92 -26.68
CA ILE A 190 22.73 -0.71 -27.77
C ILE A 190 23.64 -1.92 -27.94
N TYR A 191 24.13 -2.50 -26.83
CA TYR A 191 25.03 -3.62 -26.80
C TYR A 191 24.39 -4.82 -26.07
N PRO A 192 23.35 -5.48 -26.64
CA PRO A 192 22.67 -6.60 -25.99
C PRO A 192 23.52 -7.88 -25.90
N SER A 193 24.67 -7.96 -26.58
CA SER A 193 25.65 -9.04 -26.45
C SER A 193 27.06 -8.50 -26.21
N PRO A 194 27.93 -9.28 -25.54
CA PRO A 194 29.32 -8.88 -25.27
C PRO A 194 30.11 -8.59 -26.55
N ASN A 195 29.93 -9.37 -27.61
CA ASN A 195 30.63 -9.17 -28.87
C ASN A 195 30.43 -7.77 -29.45
N MET A 196 29.22 -7.23 -29.33
CA MET A 196 28.95 -5.86 -29.81
C MET A 196 29.72 -4.77 -29.04
N ILE A 197 30.10 -5.03 -27.78
CA ILE A 197 30.97 -4.12 -27.03
C ILE A 197 32.42 -4.28 -27.46
N LEU A 198 32.86 -5.52 -27.77
CA LEU A 198 34.23 -5.79 -28.21
C LEU A 198 34.52 -5.27 -29.62
N GLU A 199 33.49 -5.21 -30.46
CA GLU A 199 33.56 -4.64 -31.81
C GLU A 199 33.50 -3.10 -31.81
N GLU A 200 33.03 -2.49 -30.70
CA GLU A 200 32.89 -1.05 -30.57
C GLU A 200 34.24 -0.37 -30.28
N ASP A 201 34.43 0.82 -30.85
CA ASP A 201 35.60 1.65 -30.51
C ASP A 201 35.55 2.09 -29.04
N PHE A 202 36.72 2.02 -28.38
CA PHE A 202 36.83 2.33 -26.93
C PHE A 202 36.39 3.76 -26.60
N GLU A 203 36.77 4.74 -27.43
CA GLU A 203 36.43 6.15 -27.23
C GLU A 203 34.90 6.35 -27.35
N THR A 204 34.28 5.67 -28.29
CA THR A 204 32.83 5.66 -28.49
C THR A 204 32.11 5.03 -27.30
N LEU A 205 32.57 3.91 -26.78
CA LEU A 205 32.02 3.28 -25.58
C LEU A 205 32.11 4.23 -24.37
N VAL A 206 33.25 4.87 -24.17
CA VAL A 206 33.48 5.85 -23.08
C VAL A 206 32.57 7.07 -23.26
N SER A 207 32.42 7.59 -24.48
CA SER A 207 31.55 8.72 -24.81
C SER A 207 30.08 8.39 -24.49
N ASN A 208 29.61 7.21 -24.92
CA ASN A 208 28.27 6.73 -24.65
C ASN A 208 28.00 6.60 -23.14
N LEU A 209 28.91 6.01 -22.39
CA LEU A 209 28.80 5.88 -20.92
C LEU A 209 28.73 7.23 -20.22
N LYS A 210 29.58 8.18 -20.64
CA LYS A 210 29.55 9.58 -20.14
C LYS A 210 28.21 10.26 -20.44
N PHE A 211 27.72 10.13 -21.65
CA PHE A 211 26.46 10.75 -22.07
C PHE A 211 25.27 10.18 -21.28
N TRP A 212 25.16 8.86 -21.14
CA TRP A 212 24.03 8.23 -20.42
C TRP A 212 24.05 8.49 -18.92
N SER A 213 25.24 8.74 -18.35
CA SER A 213 25.42 8.97 -16.91
C SER A 213 25.53 10.46 -16.54
N ASN A 214 25.33 11.38 -17.47
CA ASN A 214 25.55 12.81 -17.28
C ASN A 214 26.99 13.10 -16.77
N GLY A 215 28.00 12.44 -17.32
CA GLY A 215 29.42 12.63 -17.01
C GLY A 215 29.95 11.87 -15.78
N VAL A 216 29.08 11.15 -15.05
CA VAL A 216 29.48 10.45 -13.80
C VAL A 216 30.27 9.18 -14.08
N ILE A 217 29.97 8.49 -15.18
CA ILE A 217 30.59 7.19 -15.54
C ILE A 217 31.41 7.41 -16.82
N GLY A 218 32.67 6.98 -16.82
CA GLY A 218 33.57 7.16 -17.95
C GLY A 218 34.54 5.99 -18.12
N GLU A 219 35.78 6.30 -18.43
CA GLU A 219 36.83 5.39 -18.85
C GLU A 219 37.09 4.23 -17.86
N THR A 220 37.20 4.51 -16.54
CA THR A 220 37.35 3.48 -15.52
C THR A 220 36.30 2.40 -15.57
N LYS A 221 35.06 2.80 -15.90
CA LYS A 221 33.93 1.85 -15.99
C LYS A 221 33.98 1.10 -17.30
N ALA A 222 34.36 1.75 -18.41
CA ALA A 222 34.54 1.09 -19.71
C ALA A 222 35.61 0.00 -19.61
N ASN A 223 36.78 0.29 -19.01
CA ASN A 223 37.81 -0.70 -18.76
C ASN A 223 37.33 -1.88 -17.92
N LYS A 224 36.56 -1.61 -16.86
CA LYS A 224 35.97 -2.68 -16.04
C LYS A 224 34.97 -3.55 -16.80
N ILE A 225 34.19 -2.97 -17.70
CA ILE A 225 33.23 -3.71 -18.55
C ILE A 225 34.03 -4.64 -19.47
N LEU A 226 35.07 -4.14 -20.15
CA LEU A 226 35.91 -4.93 -21.05
C LEU A 226 36.65 -6.03 -20.29
N GLU A 227 37.15 -5.76 -19.09
CA GLU A 227 37.80 -6.77 -18.21
C GLU A 227 36.81 -7.91 -17.93
N ILE A 228 35.57 -7.60 -17.51
CA ILE A 228 34.53 -8.60 -17.22
C ILE A 228 34.19 -9.43 -18.45
N ILE A 229 34.02 -8.78 -19.62
CA ILE A 229 33.65 -9.47 -20.86
C ILE A 229 34.79 -10.40 -21.32
N ASN A 230 36.04 -9.96 -21.25
CA ASN A 230 37.21 -10.75 -21.69
C ASN A 230 37.51 -11.97 -20.79
N THR A 231 36.88 -12.10 -19.61
CA THR A 231 37.04 -13.31 -18.77
C THR A 231 36.30 -14.54 -19.33
N TYR A 232 35.46 -14.37 -20.36
CA TYR A 232 34.68 -15.46 -20.93
C TYR A 232 34.97 -15.65 -22.41
N PRO A 233 34.90 -16.91 -22.93
CA PRO A 233 35.08 -17.15 -24.35
C PRO A 233 33.95 -16.46 -25.14
N ASN A 234 34.35 -15.68 -26.14
CA ASN A 234 33.45 -14.99 -27.07
C ASN A 234 32.90 -15.95 -28.12
N ASN A 235 31.94 -16.75 -27.74
CA ASN A 235 31.22 -17.60 -28.67
C ASN A 235 29.87 -16.98 -28.99
N GLU A 236 29.63 -16.66 -30.26
CA GLU A 236 28.29 -16.32 -30.69
C GLU A 236 27.37 -17.52 -30.45
N MET A 237 26.26 -17.27 -29.79
CA MET A 237 25.25 -18.32 -29.58
C MET A 237 24.38 -18.49 -30.82
N ILE A 238 23.90 -19.69 -31.05
CA ILE A 238 22.89 -19.96 -32.08
C ILE A 238 21.71 -19.00 -31.81
N TYR A 239 21.21 -18.35 -32.87
CA TYR A 239 20.12 -17.35 -32.80
C TYR A 239 20.48 -16.09 -32.00
N GLN A 240 21.73 -15.62 -32.08
CA GLN A 240 22.18 -14.45 -31.34
C GLN A 240 21.37 -13.19 -31.65
N THR A 241 20.97 -12.98 -32.90
CA THR A 241 20.15 -11.82 -33.31
C THR A 241 18.80 -11.83 -32.64
N GLU A 242 18.11 -12.94 -32.56
CA GLU A 242 16.81 -13.09 -31.92
C GLU A 242 16.94 -12.87 -30.39
N ARG A 243 17.99 -13.39 -29.80
CA ARG A 243 18.31 -13.18 -28.39
C ARG A 243 18.57 -11.70 -28.08
N ASN A 244 19.34 -11.01 -28.91
CA ASN A 244 19.58 -9.58 -28.79
C ASN A 244 18.27 -8.79 -28.90
N ASN A 245 17.38 -9.18 -29.79
CA ASN A 245 16.06 -8.55 -29.93
C ASN A 245 15.18 -8.74 -28.68
N ILE A 246 15.24 -9.89 -28.02
CA ILE A 246 14.51 -10.13 -26.75
C ILE A 246 15.00 -9.13 -25.69
N ILE A 247 16.31 -8.95 -25.53
CA ILE A 247 16.86 -7.99 -24.57
C ILE A 247 16.39 -6.57 -24.88
N ARG A 248 16.49 -6.14 -26.15
CA ARG A 248 16.02 -4.80 -26.57
C ARG A 248 14.54 -4.58 -26.29
N LEU A 249 13.69 -5.58 -26.55
CA LEU A 249 12.26 -5.51 -26.27
C LEU A 249 11.98 -5.37 -24.75
N LEU A 250 12.67 -6.15 -23.91
CA LEU A 250 12.52 -6.05 -22.44
C LEU A 250 12.98 -4.68 -21.92
N VAL A 251 14.10 -4.18 -22.43
CA VAL A 251 14.61 -2.83 -22.07
C VAL A 251 13.64 -1.75 -22.49
N LYS A 252 13.09 -1.82 -23.71
CA LYS A 252 12.08 -0.88 -24.19
C LYS A 252 10.84 -0.88 -23.28
N GLN A 253 10.33 -2.06 -22.93
CA GLN A 253 9.18 -2.19 -22.03
C GLN A 253 9.46 -1.54 -20.65
N ILE A 254 10.65 -1.72 -20.09
CA ILE A 254 11.04 -1.08 -18.82
C ILE A 254 11.06 0.45 -18.97
N LYS A 255 11.65 0.96 -20.06
CA LYS A 255 11.70 2.41 -20.33
C LYS A 255 10.30 3.02 -20.49
N ASP A 256 9.43 2.36 -21.26
CA ASP A 256 8.05 2.79 -21.47
C ASP A 256 7.24 2.78 -20.17
N ASN A 257 7.41 1.73 -19.35
CA ASN A 257 6.74 1.65 -18.06
C ASN A 257 7.26 2.71 -17.07
N ASN A 258 8.56 3.01 -17.07
CA ASN A 258 9.11 4.09 -16.23
C ASN A 258 8.50 5.45 -16.61
N LYS A 259 8.37 5.74 -17.91
CA LYS A 259 7.71 6.95 -18.39
C LYS A 259 6.24 7.01 -17.97
N ARG A 260 5.49 5.93 -18.15
CA ARG A 260 4.09 5.85 -17.70
C ARG A 260 3.96 6.01 -16.18
N GLN A 261 4.90 5.47 -15.41
CA GLN A 261 4.92 5.65 -13.96
C GLN A 261 5.11 7.13 -13.59
N GLU A 262 6.03 7.85 -14.25
CA GLU A 262 6.27 9.28 -14.03
C GLU A 262 5.01 10.11 -14.37
N GLU A 263 4.32 9.80 -15.48
CA GLU A 263 3.06 10.44 -15.87
C GLU A 263 1.98 10.22 -14.79
N MET A 264 1.79 8.97 -14.33
CA MET A 264 0.85 8.66 -13.25
C MET A 264 1.20 9.37 -11.94
N GLU A 265 2.48 9.48 -11.60
CA GLU A 265 2.91 10.17 -10.38
C GLU A 265 2.65 11.67 -10.42
N LYS A 266 2.65 12.29 -11.60
CA LYS A 266 2.22 13.70 -11.78
C LYS A 266 0.72 13.84 -11.51
N GLU A 267 -0.12 13.03 -12.16
CA GLU A 267 -1.58 13.07 -11.95
C GLU A 267 -1.96 12.78 -10.48
N ILE A 268 -1.30 11.80 -9.85
CA ILE A 268 -1.50 11.50 -8.42
C ILE A 268 -1.14 12.71 -7.56
N THR A 269 -0.04 13.41 -7.88
CA THR A 269 0.41 14.58 -7.13
C THR A 269 -0.57 15.75 -7.29
N GLU A 270 -1.08 15.98 -8.50
CA GLU A 270 -2.07 17.02 -8.77
C GLU A 270 -3.36 16.80 -7.97
N ILE A 271 -3.90 15.58 -7.97
CA ILE A 271 -5.10 15.24 -7.19
C ILE A 271 -4.80 15.33 -5.68
N TYR A 272 -3.63 14.89 -5.22
CA TYR A 272 -3.22 15.02 -3.83
C TYR A 272 -3.16 16.48 -3.37
N ASP A 273 -2.65 17.36 -4.22
CA ASP A 273 -2.58 18.81 -3.96
C ASP A 273 -3.97 19.47 -4.01
N MET A 274 -4.87 19.04 -4.92
CA MET A 274 -6.28 19.47 -4.93
C MET A 274 -7.03 19.11 -3.65
N ILE A 275 -6.72 17.96 -3.04
CA ILE A 275 -7.30 17.56 -1.75
C ILE A 275 -6.75 18.44 -0.60
N GLY A 276 -5.62 19.10 -0.79
CA GLY A 276 -4.94 19.91 0.23
C GLY A 276 -4.32 19.07 1.35
N CYS A 277 -4.04 17.79 1.11
CA CYS A 277 -3.56 16.86 2.13
C CYS A 277 -2.14 17.19 2.61
N LYS A 278 -1.95 17.22 3.93
CA LYS A 278 -0.68 17.60 4.58
C LYS A 278 0.16 16.40 5.08
N LEU A 279 -0.17 15.17 4.68
CA LEU A 279 0.56 13.97 5.12
C LEU A 279 2.05 13.99 4.75
N HIS A 280 2.42 14.67 3.68
CA HIS A 280 3.82 14.82 3.25
C HIS A 280 4.70 15.62 4.21
N THR A 281 4.11 16.33 5.19
CA THR A 281 4.85 17.00 6.25
C THR A 281 5.37 16.02 7.32
N TYR A 282 4.81 14.80 7.37
CA TYR A 282 5.31 13.75 8.25
C TYR A 282 6.63 13.16 7.69
N PRO A 283 7.68 13.01 8.53
CA PRO A 283 8.97 12.46 8.10
C PRO A 283 8.81 11.09 7.40
N CYS A 284 9.55 10.90 6.31
CA CYS A 284 9.53 9.67 5.48
C CYS A 284 8.30 9.48 4.60
N LEU A 285 7.38 10.45 4.52
CA LEU A 285 6.29 10.49 3.55
C LEU A 285 6.59 11.52 2.46
N SER A 286 6.65 11.06 1.20
CA SER A 286 6.53 11.92 0.04
C SER A 286 5.04 12.17 -0.29
N LYS A 287 4.74 13.13 -1.18
CA LYS A 287 3.37 13.33 -1.69
C LYS A 287 2.78 12.03 -2.25
N ILE A 288 3.54 11.29 -3.05
CA ILE A 288 3.10 9.99 -3.61
C ILE A 288 2.80 8.97 -2.50
N SER A 289 3.69 8.83 -1.50
CA SER A 289 3.44 7.90 -0.39
C SER A 289 2.24 8.35 0.46
N GLY A 290 2.06 9.65 0.65
CA GLY A 290 0.89 10.24 1.30
C GLY A 290 -0.39 9.99 0.51
N ALA A 291 -0.34 10.13 -0.81
CA ALA A 291 -1.45 9.83 -1.72
C ALA A 291 -1.85 8.35 -1.67
N CYS A 292 -0.88 7.43 -1.62
CA CYS A 292 -1.16 6.00 -1.45
C CYS A 292 -1.90 5.71 -0.14
N LEU A 293 -1.46 6.30 0.98
CA LEU A 293 -2.17 6.17 2.26
C LEU A 293 -3.57 6.75 2.19
N LEU A 294 -3.71 7.94 1.60
CA LEU A 294 -4.99 8.63 1.46
C LEU A 294 -5.97 7.87 0.58
N ALA A 295 -5.49 7.25 -0.51
CA ALA A 295 -6.29 6.41 -1.40
C ALA A 295 -6.92 5.21 -0.67
N GLU A 296 -6.21 4.60 0.29
CA GLU A 296 -6.73 3.49 1.10
C GLU A 296 -7.57 3.96 2.30
N ILE A 297 -7.22 5.09 2.91
CA ILE A 297 -7.97 5.68 4.01
C ILE A 297 -9.28 6.29 3.49
N GLY A 298 -9.26 6.94 2.33
CA GLY A 298 -10.38 7.74 1.83
C GLY A 298 -10.68 8.94 2.74
N ASN A 299 -11.94 9.37 2.78
CA ASN A 299 -12.34 10.46 3.66
C ASN A 299 -12.20 10.05 5.13
N ILE A 300 -11.38 10.80 5.88
CA ILE A 300 -11.08 10.52 7.29
C ILE A 300 -12.32 10.60 8.20
N ASN A 301 -13.34 11.35 7.80
CA ASN A 301 -14.56 11.51 8.60
C ASN A 301 -15.39 10.22 8.71
N ARG A 302 -15.09 9.19 7.90
CA ARG A 302 -15.68 7.86 8.07
C ARG A 302 -15.21 7.14 9.34
N PHE A 303 -14.13 7.60 9.96
CA PHE A 303 -13.62 7.06 11.23
C PHE A 303 -13.91 8.02 12.37
N SER A 304 -14.60 7.56 13.40
CA SER A 304 -14.92 8.37 14.59
C SER A 304 -13.70 8.72 15.42
N ASN A 305 -12.65 7.87 15.39
CA ASN A 305 -11.39 8.07 16.10
C ASN A 305 -10.25 7.27 15.48
N SER A 306 -9.01 7.54 15.90
CA SER A 306 -7.82 6.84 15.43
C SER A 306 -7.80 5.35 15.75
N GLY A 307 -8.55 4.92 16.78
CA GLY A 307 -8.73 3.50 17.12
C GLY A 307 -9.48 2.72 16.04
N LYS A 308 -10.51 3.33 15.46
CA LYS A 308 -11.26 2.74 14.34
C LYS A 308 -10.41 2.65 13.08
N LEU A 309 -9.60 3.68 12.77
CA LEU A 309 -8.64 3.62 11.67
C LEU A 309 -7.60 2.51 11.89
N ALA A 310 -7.05 2.39 13.10
CA ALA A 310 -6.07 1.34 13.40
C ALA A 310 -6.67 -0.08 13.34
N ARG A 311 -7.93 -0.25 13.71
CA ARG A 311 -8.66 -1.51 13.55
C ARG A 311 -8.89 -1.82 12.07
N TYR A 312 -9.30 -0.83 11.29
CA TYR A 312 -9.46 -0.94 9.83
C TYR A 312 -8.14 -1.29 9.13
N ALA A 313 -7.03 -0.69 9.56
CA ALA A 313 -5.68 -0.99 9.06
C ALA A 313 -5.11 -2.32 9.58
N GLY A 314 -5.82 -3.06 10.42
CA GLY A 314 -5.31 -4.32 10.98
C GLY A 314 -4.15 -4.15 11.97
N ILE A 315 -3.93 -2.93 12.50
CA ILE A 315 -2.85 -2.64 13.46
C ILE A 315 -3.28 -2.95 14.89
N ALA A 316 -4.56 -2.68 15.23
CA ALA A 316 -5.08 -2.95 16.55
C ALA A 316 -5.27 -4.46 16.74
N PRO A 317 -4.77 -5.05 17.83
CA PRO A 317 -4.99 -6.46 18.13
C PRO A 317 -6.47 -6.74 18.38
N ILE A 318 -6.85 -8.00 18.18
CA ILE A 318 -8.15 -8.52 18.59
C ILE A 318 -7.97 -9.10 20.00
N GLU A 319 -8.76 -8.62 20.94
CA GLU A 319 -8.81 -9.17 22.30
C GLU A 319 -9.73 -10.38 22.31
N LYS A 320 -9.19 -11.51 22.72
CA LYS A 320 -9.95 -12.70 23.10
C LYS A 320 -9.80 -12.89 24.60
N SER A 321 -10.86 -12.65 25.35
CA SER A 321 -10.93 -12.99 26.76
C SER A 321 -11.84 -14.21 26.94
N SER A 322 -11.37 -15.22 27.65
CA SER A 322 -12.19 -16.32 28.12
C SER A 322 -11.81 -16.61 29.58
N GLY A 323 -12.75 -16.40 30.49
CA GLY A 323 -12.50 -16.50 31.94
C GLY A 323 -11.37 -15.56 32.39
N ASN A 324 -10.34 -16.09 33.04
CA ASN A 324 -9.21 -15.32 33.57
C ASN A 324 -8.07 -15.12 32.60
N THR A 325 -8.22 -15.52 31.30
CA THR A 325 -7.14 -15.39 30.31
C THR A 325 -7.50 -14.37 29.25
N GLU A 326 -6.71 -13.29 29.15
CA GLU A 326 -6.75 -12.34 28.03
C GLU A 326 -5.64 -12.67 27.01
N LYS A 327 -6.03 -12.92 25.77
CA LYS A 327 -5.09 -13.11 24.64
C LYS A 327 -5.29 -12.02 23.60
N HIS A 328 -4.20 -11.33 23.25
CA HIS A 328 -4.18 -10.40 22.15
C HIS A 328 -3.75 -11.12 20.87
N LEU A 329 -4.68 -11.31 19.94
CA LEU A 329 -4.43 -11.95 18.65
C LEU A 329 -4.20 -10.91 17.57
N LYS A 330 -3.43 -11.28 16.54
CA LYS A 330 -3.25 -10.48 15.34
C LYS A 330 -4.62 -10.30 14.66
N ASN A 331 -4.91 -9.07 14.24
CA ASN A 331 -6.10 -8.78 13.44
C ASN A 331 -5.86 -9.21 11.97
N GLU A 332 -6.48 -10.29 11.55
CA GLU A 332 -6.39 -10.81 10.18
C GLU A 332 -7.41 -10.19 9.21
N PHE A 333 -8.41 -9.48 9.74
CA PHE A 333 -9.52 -8.91 8.97
C PHE A 333 -9.30 -7.45 8.55
N GLY A 334 -8.11 -6.89 8.79
CA GLY A 334 -7.80 -5.51 8.41
C GLY A 334 -7.43 -5.34 6.93
N ASN A 335 -7.42 -4.09 6.46
CA ASN A 335 -6.90 -3.75 5.14
C ASN A 335 -5.40 -4.04 5.07
N ARG A 336 -5.02 -5.07 4.30
CA ARG A 336 -3.63 -5.57 4.21
C ARG A 336 -2.69 -4.58 3.56
N GLU A 337 -3.16 -3.84 2.55
CA GLU A 337 -2.36 -2.82 1.86
C GLU A 337 -2.02 -1.68 2.81
N LEU A 338 -3.03 -1.16 3.52
CA LEU A 338 -2.84 -0.11 4.51
C LEU A 338 -1.94 -0.57 5.67
N ASN A 339 -2.07 -1.83 6.12
CA ASN A 339 -1.18 -2.42 7.13
C ASN A 339 0.27 -2.42 6.66
N SER A 340 0.51 -2.89 5.43
CA SER A 340 1.85 -2.91 4.82
C SER A 340 2.44 -1.50 4.68
N MET A 341 1.62 -0.50 4.28
CA MET A 341 2.07 0.89 4.21
C MET A 341 2.50 1.43 5.58
N PHE A 342 1.70 1.21 6.63
CA PHE A 342 2.07 1.62 7.98
C PHE A 342 3.30 0.89 8.51
N TYR A 343 3.46 -0.40 8.19
CA TYR A 343 4.65 -1.16 8.54
C TYR A 343 5.90 -0.58 7.88
N ASN A 344 5.86 -0.35 6.58
CA ASN A 344 6.96 0.24 5.83
C ASN A 344 7.31 1.65 6.33
N LEU A 345 6.30 2.45 6.65
CA LEU A 345 6.49 3.79 7.20
C LEU A 345 7.13 3.75 8.60
N ALA A 346 6.70 2.81 9.45
CA ALA A 346 7.31 2.59 10.76
C ALA A 346 8.78 2.16 10.64
N CYS A 347 9.08 1.23 9.73
CA CYS A 347 10.47 0.81 9.46
C CYS A 347 11.33 1.97 8.95
N ARG A 348 10.84 2.74 7.97
CA ARG A 348 11.55 3.93 7.44
C ARG A 348 11.80 4.97 8.53
N SER A 349 10.84 5.17 9.43
CA SER A 349 10.96 6.14 10.53
C SER A 349 12.11 5.82 11.48
N ILE A 350 12.45 4.55 11.70
CA ILE A 350 13.56 4.14 12.58
C ILE A 350 14.88 3.90 11.85
N CYS A 351 14.87 3.86 10.51
CA CYS A 351 16.09 3.71 9.72
C CYS A 351 16.97 4.95 9.81
N THR A 352 18.27 4.76 9.71
CA THR A 352 19.24 5.84 9.56
C THR A 352 19.49 6.11 8.08
N GLY A 353 19.72 7.37 7.69
CA GLY A 353 20.08 7.73 6.32
C GLY A 353 21.39 7.06 5.88
N ARG A 354 21.75 7.20 4.61
CA ARG A 354 22.96 6.59 4.01
C ARG A 354 24.23 6.91 4.80
N ASN A 355 24.33 8.09 5.40
CA ASN A 355 25.47 8.50 6.21
C ASN A 355 25.45 7.89 7.63
N GLY A 356 24.41 7.13 8.00
CA GLY A 356 24.30 6.44 9.29
C GLY A 356 24.29 7.36 10.53
N ASN A 357 24.22 8.69 10.35
CA ASN A 357 24.45 9.65 11.43
C ASN A 357 23.20 10.11 12.17
N THR A 358 22.07 10.15 11.46
CA THR A 358 20.80 10.56 12.06
C THR A 358 19.66 9.65 11.61
N PRO A 359 18.77 9.22 12.53
CA PRO A 359 17.59 8.49 12.14
C PRO A 359 16.59 9.42 11.45
N SER A 360 15.79 8.87 10.53
CA SER A 360 14.78 9.64 9.79
C SER A 360 13.74 10.27 10.72
N ASN A 361 13.41 9.58 11.82
CA ASN A 361 12.62 10.16 12.92
C ASN A 361 13.28 9.80 14.26
N PRO A 362 14.04 10.73 14.87
CA PRO A 362 14.75 10.50 16.13
C PRO A 362 13.83 10.09 17.28
N ILE A 363 12.63 10.68 17.37
CA ILE A 363 11.66 10.40 18.43
C ILE A 363 11.19 8.93 18.34
N PHE A 364 10.92 8.44 17.13
CA PHE A 364 10.48 7.05 16.94
C PHE A 364 11.62 6.05 17.11
N LYS A 365 12.83 6.43 16.78
CA LYS A 365 14.02 5.60 17.06
C LYS A 365 14.22 5.40 18.56
N GLU A 366 14.10 6.47 19.34
CA GLU A 366 14.15 6.39 20.81
C GLU A 366 13.01 5.56 21.38
N TYR A 367 11.81 5.75 20.87
CA TYR A 367 10.65 4.98 21.28
C TYR A 367 10.82 3.48 20.95
N TYR A 368 11.42 3.16 19.81
CA TYR A 368 11.74 1.79 19.44
C TYR A 368 12.69 1.15 20.47
N TYR A 369 13.80 1.83 20.81
CA TYR A 369 14.74 1.34 21.82
C TYR A 369 14.08 1.18 23.20
N LYS A 370 13.25 2.13 23.59
CA LYS A 370 12.47 2.02 24.83
C LYS A 370 11.63 0.74 24.84
N LYS A 371 10.94 0.42 23.74
CA LYS A 371 10.09 -0.78 23.64
C LYS A 371 10.89 -2.08 23.66
N ILE A 372 12.07 -2.09 23.05
CA ILE A 372 12.99 -3.23 23.15
C ILE A 372 13.48 -3.42 24.60
N LYS A 373 13.83 -2.32 25.29
CA LYS A 373 14.23 -2.37 26.71
C LYS A 373 13.11 -2.87 27.63
N GLU A 374 11.86 -2.58 27.30
CA GLU A 374 10.65 -3.10 27.97
C GLU A 374 10.40 -4.60 27.70
N GLY A 375 11.29 -5.31 26.99
CA GLY A 375 11.18 -6.75 26.69
C GLY A 375 10.37 -7.10 25.43
N LYS A 376 9.95 -6.12 24.61
CA LYS A 376 9.24 -6.40 23.36
C LYS A 376 10.18 -6.90 22.27
N THR A 377 9.71 -7.84 21.45
CA THR A 377 10.43 -8.27 20.25
C THR A 377 10.54 -7.10 19.25
N LYS A 378 11.51 -7.19 18.32
CA LYS A 378 11.69 -6.19 17.25
C LYS A 378 10.39 -5.92 16.49
N HIS A 379 9.65 -6.98 16.14
CA HIS A 379 8.37 -6.86 15.44
C HIS A 379 7.31 -6.15 16.29
N GLN A 380 7.15 -6.53 17.57
CA GLN A 380 6.22 -5.88 18.47
C GLN A 380 6.53 -4.39 18.69
N ALA A 381 7.82 -4.03 18.76
CA ALA A 381 8.24 -2.63 18.84
C ALA A 381 7.86 -1.84 17.58
N ILE A 382 8.00 -2.43 16.39
CA ILE A 382 7.55 -1.82 15.13
C ILE A 382 6.03 -1.64 15.13
N VAL A 383 5.25 -2.63 15.59
CA VAL A 383 3.78 -2.50 15.68
C VAL A 383 3.39 -1.36 16.63
N CYS A 384 4.13 -1.14 17.73
CA CYS A 384 3.91 0.03 18.59
C CYS A 384 4.14 1.36 17.84
N ILE A 385 5.12 1.42 16.96
CA ILE A 385 5.37 2.59 16.10
C ILE A 385 4.26 2.75 15.07
N MET A 386 3.84 1.67 14.40
CA MET A 386 2.70 1.69 13.48
C MET A 386 1.47 2.31 14.12
N ARG A 387 1.17 1.92 15.36
CA ARG A 387 0.03 2.47 16.11
C ARG A 387 0.16 3.97 16.35
N ARG A 388 1.34 4.44 16.75
CA ARG A 388 1.59 5.89 16.94
C ARG A 388 1.53 6.65 15.62
N THR A 389 2.12 6.10 14.55
CA THR A 389 2.05 6.68 13.21
C THR A 389 0.60 6.79 12.74
N CYS A 390 -0.21 5.74 12.95
CA CYS A 390 -1.63 5.77 12.64
C CYS A 390 -2.38 6.89 13.38
N ASN A 391 -2.07 7.11 14.66
CA ASN A 391 -2.67 8.21 15.44
C ASN A 391 -2.27 9.57 14.87
N ILE A 392 -1.01 9.77 14.47
CA ILE A 392 -0.52 11.01 13.87
C ILE A 392 -1.18 11.24 12.50
N VAL A 393 -1.21 10.23 11.65
CA VAL A 393 -1.87 10.29 10.34
C VAL A 393 -3.35 10.65 10.50
N TYR A 394 -4.05 10.02 11.45
CA TYR A 394 -5.42 10.38 11.76
C TYR A 394 -5.55 11.87 12.20
N GLY A 395 -4.67 12.33 13.08
CA GLY A 395 -4.66 13.72 13.55
C GLY A 395 -4.44 14.73 12.43
N ILE A 396 -3.44 14.50 11.56
CA ILE A 396 -3.15 15.35 10.40
C ILE A 396 -4.39 15.44 9.49
N LEU A 397 -4.99 14.30 9.14
CA LEU A 397 -6.14 14.25 8.23
C LEU A 397 -7.43 14.83 8.87
N LYS A 398 -7.64 14.61 10.17
CA LYS A 398 -8.87 15.03 10.86
C LYS A 398 -8.89 16.52 11.14
N ASN A 399 -7.74 17.09 11.52
CA ASN A 399 -7.62 18.48 11.92
C ASN A 399 -7.08 19.40 10.82
N ASP A 400 -6.74 18.81 9.66
CA ASP A 400 -6.11 19.49 8.52
C ASP A 400 -4.86 20.30 8.95
N THR A 401 -4.00 19.68 9.77
CA THR A 401 -2.79 20.31 10.32
C THR A 401 -1.52 19.67 9.78
N GLU A 402 -0.44 20.44 9.75
CA GLU A 402 0.89 19.92 9.45
C GLU A 402 1.46 19.15 10.65
N TYR A 403 2.39 18.22 10.37
CA TYR A 403 3.15 17.56 11.41
C TYR A 403 4.31 18.45 11.88
N ILE A 404 4.24 18.95 13.10
CA ILE A 404 5.28 19.77 13.73
C ILE A 404 5.82 19.00 14.93
N PRO A 405 7.00 18.37 14.85
CA PRO A 405 7.59 17.70 15.99
C PRO A 405 8.12 18.72 17.01
N PRO A 406 8.03 18.46 18.33
CA PRO A 406 8.61 19.31 19.34
C PRO A 406 10.14 19.39 19.19
N LYS A 407 10.67 20.58 18.87
CA LYS A 407 12.10 20.80 18.59
C LYS A 407 13.02 20.28 19.69
N GLN A 408 12.75 20.63 20.95
CA GLN A 408 13.52 20.17 22.11
C GLN A 408 13.60 18.64 22.22
N LEU A 409 12.47 17.95 21.97
CA LEU A 409 12.41 16.50 22.02
C LEU A 409 13.21 15.87 20.87
N VAL A 410 13.20 16.48 19.67
CA VAL A 410 14.00 16.03 18.54
C VAL A 410 15.50 16.11 18.85
N GLU A 411 15.96 17.25 19.40
CA GLU A 411 17.37 17.45 19.78
C GLU A 411 17.81 16.47 20.87
N GLN A 412 17.01 16.28 21.92
CA GLN A 412 17.29 15.30 22.97
C GLN A 412 17.43 13.89 22.41
N CYS A 413 16.51 13.47 21.54
CA CYS A 413 16.53 12.15 20.92
C CYS A 413 17.72 11.98 19.96
N GLN A 414 18.13 13.00 19.21
CA GLN A 414 19.31 12.99 18.36
C GLN A 414 20.60 12.84 19.18
N ASN A 415 20.72 13.57 20.27
CA ASN A 415 21.88 13.50 21.16
C ASN A 415 22.01 12.12 21.82
N SER A 416 20.88 11.56 22.27
CA SER A 416 20.83 10.21 22.83
C SER A 416 21.26 9.15 21.78
N PHE A 417 20.82 9.28 20.53
CA PHE A 417 21.21 8.39 19.44
C PHE A 417 22.71 8.48 19.15
N ARG A 418 23.26 9.70 19.05
CA ARG A 418 24.71 9.92 18.83
C ARG A 418 25.54 9.31 19.94
N GLY A 419 25.12 9.47 21.21
CA GLY A 419 25.79 8.88 22.37
C GLY A 419 25.83 7.36 22.31
N ARG A 420 24.70 6.71 21.97
CA ARG A 420 24.67 5.24 21.81
C ARG A 420 25.57 4.75 20.67
N LYS A 421 25.56 5.44 19.53
CA LYS A 421 26.41 5.07 18.39
C LYS A 421 27.88 5.09 18.76
N LYS A 422 28.36 6.11 19.50
CA LYS A 422 29.75 6.16 19.99
C LYS A 422 30.10 4.94 20.87
N ILE A 423 29.22 4.59 21.81
CA ILE A 423 29.41 3.44 22.69
C ILE A 423 29.45 2.13 21.90
N GLU A 424 28.61 1.96 20.88
CA GLU A 424 28.60 0.76 20.03
C GLU A 424 29.88 0.67 19.18
N GLU A 425 30.36 1.79 18.63
CA GLU A 425 31.62 1.84 17.88
C GLU A 425 32.85 1.51 18.75
N GLU A 426 32.88 2.03 20.00
CA GLU A 426 33.94 1.69 20.95
C GLU A 426 33.93 0.21 21.32
N LYS A 427 32.75 -0.36 21.57
CA LYS A 427 32.61 -1.81 21.84
C LYS A 427 33.05 -2.66 20.65
N ARG A 428 32.74 -2.22 19.41
CA ARG A 428 33.17 -2.90 18.19
C ARG A 428 34.69 -2.87 18.04
N LYS A 429 35.32 -1.70 18.23
CA LYS A 429 36.78 -1.56 18.20
C LYS A 429 37.46 -2.45 19.23
N LYS A 430 37.02 -2.44 20.48
CA LYS A 430 37.53 -3.32 21.55
C LYS A 430 37.40 -4.81 21.20
N LYS A 431 36.30 -5.21 20.54
CA LYS A 431 36.09 -6.60 20.11
C LYS A 431 37.04 -6.99 18.95
N GLU A 432 37.27 -6.09 18.01
CA GLU A 432 38.21 -6.27 16.91
C GLU A 432 39.66 -6.35 17.42
N GLU A 433 40.05 -5.49 18.38
CA GLU A 433 41.34 -5.53 19.03
C GLU A 433 41.60 -6.84 19.82
N ARG A 434 40.57 -7.33 20.55
CA ARG A 434 40.64 -8.64 21.22
C ARG A 434 40.86 -9.77 20.22
N LYS A 435 40.08 -9.81 19.12
CA LYS A 435 40.26 -10.80 18.06
C LYS A 435 41.69 -10.76 17.45
N LYS A 436 42.23 -9.56 17.21
CA LYS A 436 43.61 -9.41 16.69
C LYS A 436 44.67 -9.93 17.68
N ARG A 437 44.48 -9.68 18.98
CA ARG A 437 45.37 -10.22 20.04
C ARG A 437 45.27 -11.74 20.12
N ASP A 438 44.06 -12.30 20.06
CA ASP A 438 43.84 -13.74 20.10
C ASP A 438 44.52 -14.44 18.90
N ILE A 439 44.44 -13.86 17.70
CA ILE A 439 45.10 -14.36 16.50
C ILE A 439 46.65 -14.24 16.62
N ALA A 440 47.17 -13.12 17.16
CA ALA A 440 48.59 -12.92 17.35
C ALA A 440 49.16 -13.93 18.38
N ASN A 441 48.42 -14.22 19.45
CA ASN A 441 48.81 -15.22 20.45
C ASN A 441 48.78 -16.67 19.91
N ILE A 442 47.92 -16.99 18.99
CA ILE A 442 47.87 -18.30 18.31
C ILE A 442 49.10 -18.45 17.39
N ASN A 443 49.45 -17.39 16.64
CA ASN A 443 50.59 -17.40 15.72
C ASN A 443 51.97 -17.33 16.45
N SER A 444 52.03 -16.91 17.72
CA SER A 444 53.26 -16.91 18.52
C SER A 444 53.50 -18.23 19.27
N ASN A 445 52.50 -19.10 19.35
CA ASN A 445 52.59 -20.42 20.01
C ASN A 445 52.63 -21.59 19.00
N SER A 446 52.68 -21.29 17.72
CA SER A 446 52.97 -22.23 16.62
C SER A 446 54.37 -21.97 16.04
#